data_3979068f27ca20fa807e8cb5cff4f610
#
_entry.id   3979068f27ca20fa807e8cb5cff4f610
#
_cell.length_a   1.000
_cell.length_b   1.000
_cell.length_c   1.000
_cell.angle_alpha   90.00
_cell.angle_beta   90.00
_cell.angle_gamma   90.00
#
_symmetry.space_group_name_H-M   'P 1'
#
loop_
_entity.id
_entity.type
_entity.pdbx_description
1 polymer ?
#
loop_
_entity_poly.entity_id
_entity_poly.type
_entity_poly.pdbx_seq_one_letter_code
_entity_poly.pdbx_strand_id
1 'polypeptide(L)' 'MDTTNNKAWVSLTPEEKKRLLYERQKAMLQAFLERNAISKEQYDKSLGDLTVKMGYENDEKE' A
#
# COMPACT_ATOMS: atom_id res chain seq x y z
N MET A 1 21.57 -1.74 8.47
CA MET A 1 21.01 -1.87 8.48
C MET A 1 20.50 -1.95 7.58
N ASP A 2 20.33 -1.92 7.39
CA ASP A 2 19.76 -1.69 6.54
C ASP A 2 20.32 -1.99 5.26
N THR A 3 21.49 -2.22 5.04
CA THR A 3 22.13 -2.54 3.80
C THR A 3 21.54 -3.75 3.19
N THR A 4 21.29 -4.75 3.96
CA THR A 4 20.68 -5.98 3.46
C THR A 4 19.32 -5.72 2.89
N ASN A 5 18.55 -4.95 3.59
CA ASN A 5 17.22 -4.64 3.11
C ASN A 5 17.28 -3.85 1.84
N ASN A 6 18.21 -2.95 1.75
CA ASN A 6 18.34 -2.18 0.55
C ASN A 6 18.66 -3.04 -0.65
N LYS A 7 19.49 -4.04 -0.44
CA LYS A 7 19.84 -4.92 -1.51
C LYS A 7 18.63 -5.65 -2.04
N ALA A 8 17.83 -6.18 -1.14
CA ALA A 8 16.64 -6.90 -1.54
C ALA A 8 15.68 -5.96 -2.26
N TRP A 9 15.57 -4.75 -1.75
CA TRP A 9 14.66 -3.79 -2.34
C TRP A 9 15.10 -3.39 -3.74
N VAL A 10 16.40 -3.21 -3.91
CA VAL A 10 16.92 -2.76 -5.17
C VAL A 10 16.77 -3.81 -6.27
N SER A 11 16.75 -5.06 -5.90
CA SER A 11 16.62 -6.10 -6.91
C SER A 11 15.20 -6.30 -7.37
N LEU A 12 14.25 -5.59 -6.79
CA LEU A 12 12.88 -5.70 -7.22
C LEU A 12 12.62 -4.81 -8.43
N THR A 13 11.70 -5.24 -9.27
CA THR A 13 11.31 -4.41 -10.39
C THR A 13 10.46 -3.25 -9.86
N PRO A 14 10.31 -2.19 -10.63
CA PRO A 14 9.49 -1.07 -10.19
C PRO A 14 8.08 -1.48 -9.85
N GLU A 15 7.53 -2.42 -10.58
CA GLU A 15 6.18 -2.87 -10.29
C GLU A 15 6.11 -3.64 -9.01
N GLU A 16 7.13 -4.43 -8.74
CA GLU A 16 7.15 -5.17 -7.50
C GLU A 16 7.29 -4.24 -6.32
N LYS A 17 8.10 -3.20 -6.47
CA LYS A 17 8.24 -2.22 -5.40
C LYS A 17 6.93 -1.52 -5.13
N LYS A 18 6.25 -1.16 -6.20
CA LYS A 18 4.98 -0.48 -6.08
C LYS A 18 3.96 -1.34 -5.37
N ARG A 19 3.92 -2.60 -5.72
CA ARG A 19 2.99 -3.52 -5.11
C ARG A 19 3.27 -3.70 -3.63
N LEU A 20 4.54 -3.83 -3.28
CA LEU A 20 4.90 -3.97 -1.90
C LEU A 20 4.49 -2.76 -1.08
N LEU A 21 4.71 -1.59 -1.63
CA LEU A 21 4.32 -0.38 -0.94
C LEU A 21 2.82 -0.32 -0.74
N TYR A 22 2.08 -0.68 -1.76
CA TYR A 22 0.63 -0.68 -1.67
C TYR A 22 0.17 -1.63 -0.57
N GLU A 23 0.71 -2.82 -0.55
CA GLU A 23 0.30 -3.80 0.42
C GLU A 23 0.68 -3.41 1.83
N ARG A 24 1.84 -2.79 1.99
CA ARG A 24 2.26 -2.35 3.30
C ARG A 24 1.34 -1.28 3.83
N GLN A 25 0.99 -0.31 2.99
CA GLN A 25 0.12 0.76 3.44
C GLN A 25 -1.28 0.25 3.69
N LYS A 26 -1.71 -0.70 2.89
CA LYS A 26 -3.01 -1.29 3.09
C LYS A 26 -3.06 -2.00 4.44
N ALA A 27 -2.01 -2.74 4.76
CA ALA A 27 -1.96 -3.43 6.03
C ALA A 27 -1.96 -2.46 7.19
N MET A 28 -1.29 -1.34 7.00
CA MET A 28 -1.25 -0.33 8.04
C MET A 28 -2.63 0.28 8.27
N LEU A 29 -3.35 0.52 7.21
CA LEU A 29 -4.70 1.04 7.32
C LEU A 29 -5.60 0.06 8.04
N GLN A 30 -5.43 -1.22 7.75
CA GLN A 30 -6.23 -2.23 8.41
C GLN A 30 -5.92 -2.28 9.90
N ALA A 31 -4.67 -2.13 10.26
CA ALA A 31 -4.29 -2.13 11.66
C ALA A 31 -4.91 -0.94 12.38
N PHE A 32 -4.93 0.21 11.72
CA PHE A 32 -5.53 1.40 12.31
C PHE A 32 -7.02 1.19 12.52
N LEU A 33 -7.66 0.57 11.56
CA LEU A 33 -9.09 0.32 11.64
C LEU A 33 -9.39 -0.62 12.80
N GLU A 34 -8.59 -1.65 12.96
CA GLU A 34 -8.81 -2.61 14.03
C GLU A 34 -8.60 -1.99 15.39
N ARG A 35 -7.73 -1.01 15.46
CA ARG A 35 -7.48 -0.33 16.71
C ARG A 35 -8.46 0.80 16.95
N ASN A 36 -9.33 1.02 16.01
CA ASN A 36 -10.27 2.13 16.07
C ASN A 36 -9.57 3.47 16.01
N ALA A 37 -8.39 3.49 15.41
CA ALA A 37 -7.69 4.75 15.21
C ALA A 37 -8.32 5.53 14.08
N ILE A 38 -8.96 4.85 13.16
CA ILE A 38 -9.70 5.49 12.08
C ILE A 38 -11.03 4.79 11.93
N SER A 39 -12.01 5.48 11.37
CA SER A 39 -13.31 4.89 11.16
C SER A 39 -13.29 4.08 9.87
N LYS A 40 -14.31 3.25 9.70
CA LYS A 40 -14.40 2.47 8.50
C LYS A 40 -14.55 3.36 7.29
N GLU A 41 -15.27 4.44 7.43
CA GLU A 41 -15.43 5.40 6.39
C GLU A 41 -14.09 5.96 5.96
N GLN A 42 -13.29 6.30 6.95
CA GLN A 42 -11.98 6.84 6.69
C GLN A 42 -11.06 5.79 6.07
N TYR A 43 -11.19 4.57 6.54
CA TYR A 43 -10.42 3.48 5.98
C TYR A 43 -10.74 3.31 4.49
N ASP A 44 -12.01 3.27 4.16
CA ASP A 44 -12.42 3.09 2.77
C ASP A 44 -11.91 4.23 1.89
N LYS A 45 -11.99 5.43 2.39
CA LYS A 45 -11.56 6.56 1.64
C LYS A 45 -10.06 6.53 1.43
N SER A 46 -9.32 6.24 2.47
CA SER A 46 -7.87 6.20 2.38
C SER A 46 -7.43 5.08 1.45
N LEU A 47 -8.08 3.94 1.54
CA LEU A 47 -7.73 2.84 0.68
C LEU A 47 -8.03 3.16 -0.77
N GLY A 48 -9.15 3.82 -1.01
CA GLY A 48 -9.49 4.23 -2.35
C GLY A 48 -8.47 5.20 -2.92
N ASP A 49 -8.06 6.17 -2.12
CA ASP A 49 -7.06 7.13 -2.56
C ASP A 49 -5.75 6.43 -2.85
N LEU A 50 -5.39 5.50 -2.02
CA LEU A 50 -4.16 4.77 -2.21
C LEU A 50 -4.20 3.97 -3.51
N THR A 51 -5.32 3.34 -3.77
CA THR A 51 -5.49 2.56 -4.98
C THR A 51 -5.34 3.44 -6.22
N VAL A 52 -5.94 4.59 -6.18
CA VAL A 52 -5.85 5.51 -7.31
C VAL A 52 -4.41 6.00 -7.47
N LYS A 53 -3.80 6.35 -6.36
CA LYS A 53 -2.46 6.87 -6.39
C LYS A 53 -1.48 5.87 -6.98
N MET A 54 -1.72 4.61 -6.71
CA MET A 54 -0.85 3.57 -7.22
C MET A 54 -1.20 3.13 -8.63
N GLY A 55 -2.29 3.64 -9.15
CA GLY A 55 -2.68 3.31 -10.51
C GLY A 55 -3.42 2.00 -10.65
N TYR A 56 -3.78 1.37 -9.55
CA TYR A 56 -4.45 0.09 -9.64
C TYR A 56 -5.89 0.23 -10.08
N GLU A 57 -6.45 1.38 -9.84
CA GLU A 57 -7.82 1.59 -10.25
C GLU A 57 -7.96 1.53 -11.76
N ASN A 58 -6.97 2.04 -12.47
CA ASN A 58 -7.01 1.99 -13.90
C ASN A 58 -7.01 0.58 -14.42
N ASP A 59 -6.27 -0.28 -13.77
CA ASP A 59 -6.24 -1.67 -14.18
C ASP A 59 -7.59 -2.30 -14.08
N GLU A 60 -8.31 -1.95 -13.05
CA GLU A 60 -9.60 -2.53 -12.87
C GLU A 60 -10.57 -2.08 -13.90
N LYS A 61 -10.46 -0.86 -14.34
CA LYS A 61 -11.34 -0.36 -15.32
C LYS A 61 -11.23 -1.08 -16.60
N GLU A 62 -10.11 -1.63 -16.84
CA GLU A 62 -9.95 -2.40 -18.03
C GLU A 62 -10.66 -3.68 -17.94
#